data_996b4ad9a834676d3acd09437f580eee
#
_entry.id   996b4ad9a834676d3acd09437f580eee
#
_cell.length_a   1.000
_cell.length_b   1.000
_cell.length_c   1.000
_cell.angle_alpha   90.00
_cell.angle_beta   90.00
_cell.angle_gamma   90.00
#
_symmetry.space_group_name_H-M   'P 1'
#
loop_
_entity.id
_entity.type
_entity.pdbx_description
1 polymer ?
#
loop_
_entity_poly.entity_id
_entity_poly.type
_entity_poly.pdbx_seq_one_letter_code
_entity_poly.pdbx_strand_id
1 'polypeptide(L)'
;MKKNIIIICIDGGRLDWARNSPVFKKFSENSVFFSQSITYAPYTNSSIHALISGSYGNRNGCYSYWHSSRFKNQNFKTLIDYLHEEDYYTCADLISDLVLPRKNFDYYEVYDESKIDLEIRHLELLDKMKEKFVNGQNFFLYLHYSEIHTGIRDQVLKVFNDSSKAYFENKTANKQRYDKLFRKAESYSEKIQQKIQELDLFKNSIILVISDHGISVGEKFGERAYGSFCYDYTIRTFANYNSTDLDSKEFDKQVSHVDFIPTILEHLEIKEDKNYEKMDGVSLLNAMKGEQFNERYVFTETGNPLNEQAPPKKPNTESIRTSQWKLIYNEYDNSKELYNLKDDPSEENNLIEEELSIKGELWNNLKDILGDRTIDDDNTPLSKRGLVSPPDPSHQLD
;
A
#
# COMPACT_ATOMS: atom_id res chain seq x y z
N MET A 1 23.46 10.20 14.72
CA MET A 1 22.78 9.54 15.87
C MET A 1 21.70 8.66 15.28
N LYS A 2 21.63 7.38 15.68
CA LYS A 2 20.58 6.46 15.19
C LYS A 2 19.19 7.03 15.52
N LYS A 3 18.25 7.01 14.58
CA LYS A 3 16.85 7.44 14.78
C LYS A 3 15.95 6.23 15.04
N ASN A 4 14.91 6.39 15.84
CA ASN A 4 13.84 5.40 15.93
C ASN A 4 13.02 5.40 14.65
N ILE A 5 12.31 4.32 14.35
CA ILE A 5 11.43 4.20 13.20
C ILE A 5 10.02 3.91 13.68
N ILE A 6 9.07 4.73 13.27
CA ILE A 6 7.65 4.53 13.54
C ILE A 6 6.91 4.49 12.21
N ILE A 7 6.26 3.39 11.89
CA ILE A 7 5.37 3.26 10.74
C ILE A 7 3.95 3.13 11.24
N ILE A 8 3.07 4.03 10.80
CA ILE A 8 1.64 4.03 11.10
C ILE A 8 0.91 3.77 9.80
N CYS A 9 0.37 2.57 9.66
CA CYS A 9 -0.42 2.17 8.50
C CYS A 9 -1.90 2.43 8.76
N ILE A 10 -2.54 3.20 7.89
CA ILE A 10 -3.99 3.42 7.88
C ILE A 10 -4.59 2.54 6.78
N ASP A 11 -5.00 1.33 7.14
CA ASP A 11 -5.54 0.33 6.23
C ASP A 11 -6.81 0.85 5.53
N GLY A 12 -6.76 0.90 4.21
CA GLY A 12 -7.86 1.38 3.39
C GLY A 12 -8.04 2.91 3.37
N GLY A 13 -7.02 3.67 3.75
CA GLY A 13 -7.05 5.13 3.80
C GLY A 13 -6.98 5.78 2.43
N ARG A 14 -7.96 6.59 2.01
CA ARG A 14 -8.00 7.27 0.71
C ARG A 14 -7.27 8.61 0.74
N LEU A 15 -6.51 8.87 -0.33
CA LEU A 15 -5.78 10.14 -0.51
C LEU A 15 -6.71 11.36 -0.55
N ASP A 16 -7.84 11.29 -1.27
CA ASP A 16 -8.76 12.40 -1.43
C ASP A 16 -9.45 12.80 -0.10
N TRP A 17 -9.74 11.83 0.79
CA TRP A 17 -10.18 12.13 2.17
C TRP A 17 -9.05 12.69 3.03
N ALA A 18 -7.84 12.12 2.96
CA ALA A 18 -6.69 12.60 3.71
C ALA A 18 -6.32 14.05 3.33
N ARG A 19 -6.34 14.39 2.04
CA ARG A 19 -6.12 15.78 1.57
C ARG A 19 -7.12 16.79 2.10
N ASN A 20 -8.35 16.37 2.38
CA ASN A 20 -9.39 17.24 2.92
C ASN A 20 -9.46 17.23 4.45
N SER A 21 -8.76 16.33 5.11
CA SER A 21 -8.72 16.18 6.55
C SER A 21 -7.81 17.22 7.21
N PRO A 22 -8.31 17.98 8.21
CA PRO A 22 -7.46 18.90 8.98
C PRO A 22 -6.37 18.14 9.76
N VAL A 23 -6.65 16.92 10.22
CA VAL A 23 -5.70 16.08 10.97
C VAL A 23 -4.53 15.68 10.10
N PHE A 24 -4.80 15.10 8.91
CA PHE A 24 -3.74 14.68 8.00
C PHE A 24 -2.98 15.87 7.39
N LYS A 25 -3.64 17.02 7.20
CA LYS A 25 -2.95 18.28 6.83
C LYS A 25 -1.92 18.70 7.89
N LYS A 26 -2.27 18.58 9.18
CA LYS A 26 -1.36 18.90 10.28
C LYS A 26 -0.13 17.97 10.30
N PHE A 27 -0.29 16.67 9.95
CA PHE A 27 0.86 15.81 9.71
C PHE A 27 1.73 16.34 8.57
N SER A 28 1.12 16.78 7.47
CA SER A 28 1.83 17.26 6.28
C SER A 28 2.61 18.56 6.54
N GLU A 29 2.17 19.40 7.49
CA GLU A 29 2.87 20.65 7.87
C GLU A 29 4.28 20.40 8.43
N ASN A 30 4.56 19.21 8.96
CA ASN A 30 5.84 18.84 9.56
C ASN A 30 6.49 17.64 8.86
N SER A 31 6.13 17.37 7.61
CA SER A 31 6.61 16.20 6.87
C SER A 31 6.78 16.48 5.38
N VAL A 32 7.47 15.59 4.70
CA VAL A 32 7.37 15.47 3.25
C VAL A 32 6.09 14.67 2.94
N PHE A 33 5.10 15.34 2.36
CA PHE A 33 3.84 14.72 1.95
C PHE A 33 3.91 14.24 0.51
N PHE A 34 3.81 12.93 0.31
CA PHE A 34 3.80 12.32 -1.01
C PHE A 34 2.37 12.22 -1.54
N SER A 35 2.05 13.05 -2.51
CA SER A 35 0.71 13.12 -3.10
C SER A 35 0.51 12.18 -4.31
N GLN A 36 1.58 11.52 -4.72
CA GLN A 36 1.63 10.54 -5.80
C GLN A 36 2.32 9.25 -5.32
N SER A 37 1.96 8.76 -4.13
CA SER A 37 2.44 7.50 -3.58
C SER A 37 1.58 6.36 -4.11
N ILE A 38 2.20 5.43 -4.83
CA ILE A 38 1.50 4.33 -5.50
C ILE A 38 1.84 3.02 -4.81
N THR A 39 0.81 2.31 -4.37
CA THR A 39 0.96 0.98 -3.79
C THR A 39 1.19 -0.09 -4.86
N TYR A 40 1.88 -1.17 -4.48
CA TYR A 40 2.06 -2.31 -5.36
C TYR A 40 0.76 -3.10 -5.60
N ALA A 41 -0.12 -3.19 -4.59
CA ALA A 41 -1.35 -3.96 -4.70
C ALA A 41 -2.52 -3.21 -4.04
N PRO A 42 -3.75 -3.34 -4.58
CA PRO A 42 -4.94 -2.71 -3.99
C PRO A 42 -5.49 -3.49 -2.78
N TYR A 43 -4.62 -4.08 -1.95
CA TYR A 43 -4.94 -4.78 -0.70
C TYR A 43 -3.69 -4.93 0.17
N THR A 44 -3.88 -5.12 1.47
CA THR A 44 -2.86 -5.03 2.52
C THR A 44 -1.67 -5.97 2.34
N ASN A 45 -1.92 -7.27 2.17
CA ASN A 45 -0.86 -8.27 2.28
C ASN A 45 0.30 -8.01 1.30
N SER A 46 0.01 -7.90 0.01
CA SER A 46 1.07 -7.68 -1.01
C SER A 46 1.62 -6.25 -0.97
N SER A 47 0.77 -5.26 -0.64
CA SER A 47 1.22 -3.87 -0.46
C SER A 47 2.28 -3.75 0.63
N ILE A 48 2.01 -4.30 1.81
CA ILE A 48 2.93 -4.19 2.95
C ILE A 48 4.18 -5.04 2.75
N HIS A 49 4.08 -6.25 2.15
CA HIS A 49 5.27 -7.03 1.82
C HIS A 49 6.16 -6.31 0.80
N ALA A 50 5.58 -5.62 -0.18
CA ALA A 50 6.34 -4.80 -1.12
C ALA A 50 6.99 -3.61 -0.41
N LEU A 51 6.24 -2.90 0.45
CA LEU A 51 6.75 -1.79 1.26
C LEU A 51 7.97 -2.22 2.07
N ILE A 52 7.87 -3.28 2.90
CA ILE A 52 8.93 -3.65 3.85
C ILE A 52 10.13 -4.33 3.23
N SER A 53 10.00 -4.89 2.01
CA SER A 53 11.10 -5.52 1.29
C SER A 53 11.74 -4.60 0.24
N GLY A 54 11.13 -3.45 -0.06
CA GLY A 54 11.55 -2.58 -1.15
C GLY A 54 11.43 -3.23 -2.52
N SER A 55 10.65 -4.29 -2.67
CA SER A 55 10.58 -5.10 -3.89
C SER A 55 9.16 -5.52 -4.23
N TYR A 56 8.84 -5.51 -5.51
CA TYR A 56 7.52 -5.91 -6.02
C TYR A 56 7.21 -7.37 -5.72
N GLY A 57 5.94 -7.68 -5.52
CA GLY A 57 5.46 -9.01 -5.14
C GLY A 57 5.75 -10.10 -6.17
N ASN A 58 5.76 -9.76 -7.47
CA ASN A 58 6.14 -10.70 -8.54
C ASN A 58 7.58 -11.23 -8.38
N ARG A 59 8.47 -10.47 -7.73
CA ARG A 59 9.83 -10.89 -7.39
C ARG A 59 9.91 -11.53 -6.01
N ASN A 60 9.33 -10.85 -4.98
CA ASN A 60 9.45 -11.27 -3.58
C ASN A 60 8.54 -12.47 -3.21
N GLY A 61 7.61 -12.88 -4.08
CA GLY A 61 6.70 -14.02 -3.91
C GLY A 61 5.30 -13.67 -3.41
N CYS A 62 5.06 -12.44 -2.94
CA CYS A 62 3.76 -11.98 -2.43
C CYS A 62 2.99 -11.19 -3.50
N TYR A 63 2.66 -11.83 -4.62
CA TYR A 63 2.00 -11.18 -5.74
C TYR A 63 0.48 -11.43 -5.81
N SER A 64 -0.10 -12.06 -4.80
CA SER A 64 -1.55 -12.20 -4.67
C SER A 64 -1.97 -12.30 -3.21
N TYR A 65 -3.25 -12.06 -2.95
CA TYR A 65 -3.83 -12.07 -1.59
C TYR A 65 -3.49 -13.35 -0.81
N TRP A 66 -3.52 -14.50 -1.48
CA TRP A 66 -3.28 -15.82 -0.86
C TRP A 66 -1.80 -16.21 -0.78
N HIS A 67 -0.90 -15.41 -1.33
CA HIS A 67 0.52 -15.75 -1.42
C HIS A 67 1.41 -15.03 -0.41
N SER A 68 0.86 -14.37 0.61
CA SER A 68 1.67 -13.73 1.66
C SER A 68 2.61 -14.72 2.37
N SER A 69 2.17 -15.98 2.56
CA SER A 69 3.02 -17.05 3.09
C SER A 69 4.16 -17.49 2.16
N ARG A 70 4.16 -17.05 0.91
CA ARG A 70 5.21 -17.36 -0.09
C ARG A 70 6.31 -16.31 -0.15
N PHE A 71 6.33 -15.37 0.77
CA PHE A 71 7.42 -14.40 0.84
C PHE A 71 8.78 -15.10 0.91
N LYS A 72 9.69 -14.75 -0.01
CA LYS A 72 10.99 -15.39 -0.18
C LYS A 72 12.00 -14.81 0.82
N ASN A 73 11.80 -15.09 2.10
CA ASN A 73 12.62 -14.59 3.23
C ASN A 73 14.13 -14.81 3.08
N GLN A 74 14.56 -15.81 2.29
CA GLN A 74 15.97 -16.10 2.07
C GLN A 74 16.59 -15.26 0.95
N ASN A 75 15.75 -14.71 0.07
CA ASN A 75 16.19 -13.93 -1.09
C ASN A 75 16.02 -12.43 -0.86
N PHE A 76 15.01 -12.03 -0.09
CA PHE A 76 14.66 -10.62 0.16
C PHE A 76 14.80 -10.31 1.64
N LYS A 77 15.65 -9.32 1.95
CA LYS A 77 15.86 -8.81 3.30
C LYS A 77 14.87 -7.70 3.58
N THR A 78 14.16 -7.79 4.68
CA THR A 78 13.17 -6.77 5.07
C THR A 78 13.79 -5.64 5.89
N LEU A 79 13.09 -4.50 6.01
CA LEU A 79 13.48 -3.45 6.94
C LEU A 79 13.70 -3.99 8.35
N ILE A 80 12.85 -4.90 8.78
CA ILE A 80 12.91 -5.50 10.12
C ILE A 80 14.23 -6.27 10.29
N ASP A 81 14.65 -7.03 9.28
CA ASP A 81 15.92 -7.76 9.30
C ASP A 81 17.10 -6.82 9.45
N TYR A 82 17.13 -5.71 8.68
CA TYR A 82 18.18 -4.69 8.77
C TYR A 82 18.23 -4.04 10.16
N LEU A 83 17.06 -3.64 10.69
CA LEU A 83 17.00 -2.95 11.97
C LEU A 83 17.32 -3.88 13.15
N HIS A 84 16.93 -5.16 13.07
CA HIS A 84 17.30 -6.15 14.08
C HIS A 84 18.82 -6.38 14.13
N GLU A 85 19.49 -6.46 12.99
CA GLU A 85 20.94 -6.55 12.91
C GLU A 85 21.66 -5.29 13.46
N GLU A 86 20.99 -4.16 13.47
CA GLU A 86 21.47 -2.88 14.02
C GLU A 86 21.05 -2.68 15.50
N ASP A 87 20.66 -3.75 16.21
CA ASP A 87 20.26 -3.78 17.62
C ASP A 87 19.01 -2.93 17.96
N TYR A 88 18.10 -2.70 17.00
CA TYR A 88 16.82 -2.08 17.30
C TYR A 88 15.89 -3.07 18.00
N TYR A 89 15.14 -2.58 18.99
CA TYR A 89 13.99 -3.30 19.50
C TYR A 89 12.86 -3.25 18.49
N THR A 90 12.44 -4.39 17.98
CA THR A 90 11.48 -4.49 16.86
C THR A 90 10.10 -4.89 17.35
N CYS A 91 9.11 -4.01 17.13
CA CYS A 91 7.75 -4.15 17.63
C CYS A 91 6.73 -4.02 16.50
N ALA A 92 5.79 -4.94 16.40
CA ALA A 92 4.64 -4.87 15.51
C ALA A 92 3.33 -5.24 16.21
N ASP A 93 2.27 -4.48 15.92
CA ASP A 93 0.91 -4.72 16.36
C ASP A 93 -0.03 -4.75 15.16
N LEU A 94 -0.66 -5.89 14.90
CA LEU A 94 -1.26 -6.26 13.62
C LEU A 94 -2.65 -6.84 13.76
N ILE A 95 -3.48 -6.69 12.73
CA ILE A 95 -4.79 -7.38 12.63
C ILE A 95 -4.65 -8.85 12.21
N SER A 96 -3.58 -9.19 11.49
CA SER A 96 -3.37 -10.55 10.94
C SER A 96 -1.88 -10.83 10.77
N ASP A 97 -1.49 -12.09 10.96
CA ASP A 97 -0.15 -12.60 10.69
C ASP A 97 0.21 -12.65 9.19
N LEU A 98 -0.76 -12.40 8.31
CA LEU A 98 -0.53 -12.27 6.88
C LEU A 98 0.02 -10.91 6.46
N VAL A 99 -0.03 -9.90 7.34
CA VAL A 99 0.40 -8.52 7.04
C VAL A 99 1.92 -8.40 6.97
N LEU A 100 2.62 -8.99 7.92
CA LEU A 100 4.08 -8.97 8.03
C LEU A 100 4.64 -10.36 8.30
N PRO A 101 5.77 -10.75 7.70
CA PRO A 101 6.42 -12.01 8.03
C PRO A 101 6.92 -11.98 9.48
N ARG A 102 6.59 -13.02 10.26
CA ARG A 102 6.97 -13.13 11.68
C ARG A 102 8.45 -13.54 11.84
N LYS A 103 9.35 -12.63 11.49
CA LYS A 103 10.80 -12.86 11.57
C LYS A 103 11.48 -11.64 12.17
N ASN A 104 12.41 -11.88 13.12
CA ASN A 104 13.24 -10.84 13.72
C ASN A 104 12.45 -9.73 14.47
N PHE A 105 11.28 -10.07 15.02
CA PHE A 105 10.55 -9.22 15.94
C PHE A 105 10.80 -9.64 17.40
N ASP A 106 11.08 -8.65 18.26
CA ASP A 106 11.12 -8.83 19.72
C ASP A 106 9.71 -8.87 20.31
N TYR A 107 8.78 -8.12 19.71
CA TYR A 107 7.36 -8.13 20.04
C TYR A 107 6.54 -8.17 18.77
N TYR A 108 5.73 -9.20 18.60
CA TYR A 108 4.83 -9.39 17.46
C TYR A 108 3.49 -9.89 17.98
N GLU A 109 2.48 -9.05 17.89
CA GLU A 109 1.15 -9.36 18.37
C GLU A 109 0.12 -9.24 17.26
N VAL A 110 -0.79 -10.20 17.19
CA VAL A 110 -1.98 -10.16 16.35
C VAL A 110 -3.18 -9.95 17.24
N TYR A 111 -3.82 -8.81 17.12
CA TYR A 111 -4.96 -8.45 17.96
C TYR A 111 -6.30 -8.86 17.34
N ASP A 112 -7.29 -9.01 18.22
CA ASP A 112 -8.69 -9.20 17.85
C ASP A 112 -9.44 -7.88 18.11
N GLU A 113 -9.77 -7.14 17.03
CA GLU A 113 -10.46 -5.85 17.11
C GLU A 113 -11.78 -5.90 17.89
N SER A 114 -12.44 -7.06 17.94
CA SER A 114 -13.68 -7.21 18.71
C SER A 114 -13.49 -7.16 20.23
N LYS A 115 -12.26 -7.28 20.71
CA LYS A 115 -11.90 -7.41 22.11
C LYS A 115 -11.05 -6.29 22.68
N ILE A 116 -10.57 -5.39 21.83
CA ILE A 116 -9.63 -4.33 22.22
C ILE A 116 -10.14 -2.96 21.83
N ASP A 117 -9.65 -1.93 22.53
CA ASP A 117 -9.61 -0.57 22.07
C ASP A 117 -8.24 -0.33 21.42
N LEU A 118 -8.24 -0.23 20.09
CA LEU A 118 -7.03 -0.14 19.30
C LEU A 118 -6.26 1.17 19.58
N GLU A 119 -6.97 2.25 19.87
CA GLU A 119 -6.37 3.53 20.20
C GLU A 119 -5.60 3.44 21.52
N ILE A 120 -6.25 2.97 22.59
CA ILE A 120 -5.61 2.81 23.92
C ILE A 120 -4.40 1.90 23.79
N ARG A 121 -4.53 0.79 23.11
CA ARG A 121 -3.46 -0.18 22.91
C ARG A 121 -2.23 0.43 22.22
N HIS A 122 -2.42 1.20 21.15
CA HIS A 122 -1.32 1.82 20.43
C HIS A 122 -0.66 2.97 21.23
N LEU A 123 -1.44 3.70 22.05
CA LEU A 123 -0.89 4.70 22.97
C LEU A 123 0.01 4.06 24.02
N GLU A 124 -0.39 2.92 24.60
CA GLU A 124 0.44 2.14 25.55
C GLU A 124 1.73 1.59 24.90
N LEU A 125 1.64 1.17 23.63
CA LEU A 125 2.84 0.73 22.89
C LEU A 125 3.84 1.88 22.68
N LEU A 126 3.37 3.08 22.43
CA LEU A 126 4.24 4.27 22.33
C LEU A 126 4.93 4.57 23.68
N ASP A 127 4.24 4.41 24.82
CA ASP A 127 4.87 4.55 26.14
C ASP A 127 5.98 3.51 26.34
N LYS A 128 5.72 2.24 26.00
CA LYS A 128 6.73 1.17 26.06
C LYS A 128 7.94 1.44 25.16
N MET A 129 7.71 1.97 23.96
CA MET A 129 8.81 2.34 23.06
C MET A 129 9.61 3.52 23.60
N LYS A 130 8.96 4.48 24.23
CA LYS A 130 9.66 5.58 24.92
C LYS A 130 10.56 5.06 26.06
N GLU A 131 10.11 4.11 26.86
CA GLU A 131 10.92 3.46 27.90
C GLU A 131 12.15 2.77 27.30
N LYS A 132 12.01 2.03 26.19
CA LYS A 132 13.14 1.42 25.48
C LYS A 132 14.17 2.48 25.07
N PHE A 133 13.69 3.54 24.43
CA PHE A 133 14.57 4.63 23.97
C PHE A 133 15.31 5.34 25.12
N VAL A 134 14.63 5.64 26.23
CA VAL A 134 15.24 6.27 27.40
C VAL A 134 16.31 5.37 28.02
N ASN A 135 16.13 4.05 27.94
CA ASN A 135 17.11 3.06 28.39
C ASN A 135 18.25 2.80 27.38
N GLY A 136 18.35 3.62 26.32
CA GLY A 136 19.46 3.59 25.36
C GLY A 136 19.26 2.63 24.18
N GLN A 137 18.08 2.04 24.00
CA GLN A 137 17.77 1.14 22.90
C GLN A 137 16.89 1.84 21.86
N ASN A 138 17.36 2.01 20.63
CA ASN A 138 16.53 2.45 19.53
C ASN A 138 15.46 1.38 19.19
N PHE A 139 14.35 1.81 18.61
CA PHE A 139 13.25 0.92 18.29
C PHE A 139 12.70 1.13 16.88
N PHE A 140 12.09 0.07 16.38
CA PHE A 140 11.15 0.05 15.26
C PHE A 140 9.75 -0.28 15.80
N LEU A 141 8.77 0.51 15.43
CA LEU A 141 7.37 0.30 15.79
C LEU A 141 6.50 0.35 14.53
N TYR A 142 5.76 -0.73 14.28
CA TYR A 142 4.72 -0.79 13.26
C TYR A 142 3.35 -0.86 13.93
N LEU A 143 2.50 0.14 13.66
CA LEU A 143 1.12 0.23 14.13
C LEU A 143 0.17 0.08 12.95
N HIS A 144 -0.71 -0.90 13.00
CA HIS A 144 -1.70 -1.16 11.96
C HIS A 144 -3.09 -0.71 12.42
N TYR A 145 -3.61 0.37 11.83
CA TYR A 145 -4.97 0.84 12.07
C TYR A 145 -5.92 0.22 11.06
N SER A 146 -6.76 -0.72 11.49
CA SER A 146 -7.59 -1.58 10.63
C SER A 146 -9.09 -1.31 10.68
N GLU A 147 -9.58 -0.34 11.47
CA GLU A 147 -11.03 -0.12 11.64
C GLU A 147 -11.77 0.30 10.34
N ILE A 148 -11.09 0.94 9.37
CA ILE A 148 -11.70 1.20 8.07
C ILE A 148 -11.93 -0.13 7.36
N HIS A 149 -10.91 -0.98 7.28
CA HIS A 149 -10.97 -2.31 6.67
C HIS A 149 -12.11 -3.14 7.29
N THR A 150 -12.12 -3.28 8.62
CA THR A 150 -13.14 -4.05 9.35
C THR A 150 -14.54 -3.48 9.14
N GLY A 151 -14.68 -2.16 9.17
CA GLY A 151 -15.95 -1.50 8.88
C GLY A 151 -16.46 -1.74 7.46
N ILE A 152 -15.57 -1.72 6.47
CA ILE A 152 -15.89 -2.05 5.07
C ILE A 152 -16.22 -3.53 4.92
N ARG A 153 -15.46 -4.43 5.54
CA ARG A 153 -15.77 -5.86 5.55
C ARG A 153 -17.20 -6.09 6.06
N ASP A 154 -17.56 -5.51 7.19
CA ASP A 154 -18.82 -5.77 7.86
C ASP A 154 -20.03 -5.07 7.20
N GLN A 155 -19.84 -3.85 6.67
CA GLN A 155 -20.94 -3.02 6.13
C GLN A 155 -21.06 -3.11 4.60
N VAL A 156 -20.05 -3.62 3.90
CA VAL A 156 -20.04 -3.69 2.44
C VAL A 156 -19.78 -5.11 1.96
N LEU A 157 -18.64 -5.73 2.32
CA LEU A 157 -18.25 -7.02 1.76
C LEU A 157 -19.17 -8.16 2.17
N LYS A 158 -19.70 -8.14 3.40
CA LYS A 158 -20.68 -9.13 3.89
C LYS A 158 -22.11 -8.86 3.43
N VAL A 159 -22.41 -7.66 2.90
CA VAL A 159 -23.78 -7.22 2.58
C VAL A 159 -24.06 -7.22 1.08
N PHE A 160 -23.08 -6.83 0.29
CA PHE A 160 -23.18 -6.66 -1.14
C PHE A 160 -22.21 -7.60 -1.87
N ASN A 161 -22.49 -7.94 -3.12
CA ASN A 161 -21.55 -8.57 -4.05
C ASN A 161 -21.14 -7.59 -5.17
N ASP A 162 -20.15 -7.94 -5.98
CA ASP A 162 -19.62 -7.07 -7.03
C ASP A 162 -20.60 -6.82 -8.20
N SER A 163 -21.75 -7.47 -8.21
CA SER A 163 -22.83 -7.25 -9.16
C SER A 163 -24.06 -6.58 -8.54
N SER A 164 -23.98 -6.15 -7.27
CA SER A 164 -25.10 -5.57 -6.52
C SER A 164 -25.46 -4.18 -7.03
N LYS A 165 -26.46 -4.04 -7.90
CA LYS A 165 -26.97 -2.75 -8.38
C LYS A 165 -27.24 -1.77 -7.24
N ALA A 166 -27.87 -2.24 -6.15
CA ALA A 166 -28.18 -1.44 -4.97
C ALA A 166 -26.94 -0.75 -4.35
N TYR A 167 -25.74 -1.35 -4.47
CA TYR A 167 -24.51 -0.73 -4.04
C TYR A 167 -24.05 0.36 -5.04
N PHE A 168 -23.92 0.01 -6.31
CA PHE A 168 -23.36 0.91 -7.34
C PHE A 168 -24.27 2.07 -7.71
N GLU A 169 -25.61 1.90 -7.57
CA GLU A 169 -26.59 2.96 -7.78
C GLU A 169 -26.65 3.95 -6.59
N ASN A 170 -26.08 3.61 -5.43
CA ASN A 170 -26.19 4.43 -4.22
C ASN A 170 -24.83 4.97 -3.75
N LYS A 171 -24.10 5.61 -4.66
CA LYS A 171 -22.75 6.19 -4.39
C LYS A 171 -22.75 7.15 -3.20
N THR A 172 -23.83 7.92 -2.98
CA THR A 172 -23.94 8.84 -1.86
C THR A 172 -23.90 8.13 -0.52
N ALA A 173 -24.65 7.04 -0.37
CA ALA A 173 -24.64 6.25 0.87
C ALA A 173 -23.28 5.56 1.09
N ASN A 174 -22.63 5.11 0.02
CA ASN A 174 -21.29 4.50 0.09
C ASN A 174 -20.26 5.53 0.59
N LYS A 175 -20.26 6.75 0.02
CA LYS A 175 -19.40 7.85 0.48
C LYS A 175 -19.65 8.20 1.95
N GLN A 176 -20.91 8.32 2.37
CA GLN A 176 -21.25 8.60 3.77
C GLN A 176 -20.80 7.50 4.73
N ARG A 177 -20.87 6.24 4.30
CA ARG A 177 -20.38 5.08 5.07
C ARG A 177 -18.87 5.16 5.25
N TYR A 178 -18.14 5.38 4.17
CA TYR A 178 -16.70 5.52 4.19
C TYR A 178 -16.27 6.75 5.01
N ASP A 179 -16.95 7.91 4.85
CA ASP A 179 -16.69 9.13 5.62
C ASP A 179 -16.75 8.88 7.13
N LYS A 180 -17.75 8.14 7.61
CA LYS A 180 -17.85 7.80 9.05
C LYS A 180 -16.68 6.95 9.53
N LEU A 181 -16.20 6.02 8.72
CA LEU A 181 -15.04 5.19 9.06
C LEU A 181 -13.75 6.02 9.04
N PHE A 182 -13.60 6.88 8.03
CA PHE A 182 -12.42 7.73 7.91
C PHE A 182 -12.32 8.75 9.04
N ARG A 183 -13.44 9.31 9.54
CA ARG A 183 -13.45 10.17 10.73
C ARG A 183 -12.94 9.49 12.00
N LYS A 184 -13.14 8.19 12.14
CA LYS A 184 -12.52 7.44 13.25
C LYS A 184 -11.00 7.35 13.07
N ALA A 185 -10.53 7.12 11.84
CA ALA A 185 -9.10 7.14 11.54
C ALA A 185 -8.48 8.53 11.79
N GLU A 186 -9.20 9.63 11.52
CA GLU A 186 -8.78 10.99 11.89
C GLU A 186 -8.60 11.11 13.39
N SER A 187 -9.61 10.73 14.19
CA SER A 187 -9.56 10.81 15.66
C SER A 187 -8.38 9.99 16.23
N TYR A 188 -8.22 8.76 15.76
CA TYR A 188 -7.10 7.91 16.12
C TYR A 188 -5.75 8.57 15.76
N SER A 189 -5.61 9.03 14.52
CA SER A 189 -4.38 9.64 14.02
C SER A 189 -4.00 10.91 14.80
N GLU A 190 -4.98 11.72 15.18
CA GLU A 190 -4.75 12.90 16.01
C GLU A 190 -4.18 12.54 17.39
N LYS A 191 -4.75 11.53 18.05
CA LYS A 191 -4.30 11.08 19.37
C LYS A 191 -2.91 10.45 19.33
N ILE A 192 -2.62 9.63 18.30
CA ILE A 192 -1.29 9.09 18.08
C ILE A 192 -0.26 10.21 17.87
N GLN A 193 -0.60 11.22 17.05
CA GLN A 193 0.28 12.37 16.83
C GLN A 193 0.54 13.15 18.12
N GLN A 194 -0.50 13.42 18.91
CA GLN A 194 -0.39 14.09 20.20
C GLN A 194 0.52 13.31 21.16
N LYS A 195 0.32 12.00 21.25
CA LYS A 195 1.14 11.12 22.10
C LYS A 195 2.61 11.10 21.69
N ILE A 196 2.90 11.00 20.39
CA ILE A 196 4.28 11.09 19.85
C ILE A 196 4.93 12.43 20.23
N GLN A 197 4.15 13.52 20.19
CA GLN A 197 4.61 14.85 20.58
C GLN A 197 4.84 14.95 22.10
N GLU A 198 3.93 14.50 22.93
CA GLU A 198 4.06 14.46 24.40
C GLU A 198 5.27 13.66 24.85
N LEU A 199 5.59 12.56 24.17
CA LEU A 199 6.74 11.71 24.44
C LEU A 199 8.05 12.26 23.85
N ASP A 200 8.02 13.39 23.16
CA ASP A 200 9.18 14.01 22.46
C ASP A 200 9.89 13.02 21.51
N LEU A 201 9.11 12.16 20.84
CA LEU A 201 9.63 11.16 19.91
C LEU A 201 9.91 11.72 18.52
N PHE A 202 9.28 12.83 18.12
CA PHE A 202 9.54 13.49 16.82
C PHE A 202 11.01 13.82 16.57
N LYS A 203 11.72 14.28 17.61
CA LYS A 203 13.10 14.73 17.48
C LYS A 203 14.08 13.63 17.09
N ASN A 204 13.79 12.41 17.53
CA ASN A 204 14.71 11.29 17.42
C ASN A 204 14.14 10.14 16.59
N SER A 205 13.14 10.42 15.75
CA SER A 205 12.48 9.38 14.95
C SER A 205 12.32 9.78 13.49
N ILE A 206 12.30 8.77 12.64
CA ILE A 206 11.67 8.83 11.33
C ILE A 206 10.25 8.28 11.52
N ILE A 207 9.25 9.06 11.11
CA ILE A 207 7.84 8.67 11.23
C ILE A 207 7.24 8.63 9.83
N LEU A 208 6.77 7.46 9.43
CA LEU A 208 6.06 7.24 8.18
C LEU A 208 4.58 6.95 8.49
N VAL A 209 3.70 7.91 8.16
CA VAL A 209 2.25 7.68 8.17
C VAL A 209 1.83 7.39 6.74
N ILE A 210 1.32 6.19 6.48
CA ILE A 210 1.04 5.72 5.14
C ILE A 210 -0.29 4.96 5.10
N SER A 211 -1.00 5.03 3.98
CA SER A 211 -2.05 4.06 3.67
C SER A 211 -1.48 2.97 2.77
N ASP A 212 -1.87 1.74 3.02
CA ASP A 212 -1.47 0.57 2.22
C ASP A 212 -2.22 0.50 0.89
N HIS A 213 -3.50 0.83 0.86
CA HIS A 213 -4.37 0.97 -0.32
C HIS A 213 -5.57 1.85 0.00
N GLY A 214 -6.35 2.21 -1.01
CA GLY A 214 -7.63 2.90 -0.83
C GLY A 214 -8.83 1.95 -0.90
N ILE A 215 -10.03 2.54 -0.82
CA ILE A 215 -11.32 1.83 -0.86
C ILE A 215 -12.19 2.42 -1.97
N SER A 216 -12.78 1.58 -2.83
CA SER A 216 -13.85 1.97 -3.73
C SER A 216 -15.12 2.30 -2.95
N VAL A 217 -15.80 3.37 -3.34
CA VAL A 217 -17.14 3.71 -2.88
C VAL A 217 -18.18 3.56 -4.00
N GLY A 218 -17.87 2.70 -4.99
CA GLY A 218 -18.71 2.37 -6.13
C GLY A 218 -18.38 3.20 -7.38
N GLU A 219 -17.13 3.64 -7.56
CA GLU A 219 -16.68 4.38 -8.73
C GLU A 219 -16.80 3.54 -10.01
N LYS A 220 -16.29 2.32 -9.97
CA LYS A 220 -16.35 1.36 -11.08
C LYS A 220 -17.22 0.16 -10.73
N PHE A 221 -18.09 -0.25 -11.66
CA PHE A 221 -18.88 -1.44 -11.50
C PHE A 221 -17.98 -2.67 -11.42
N GLY A 222 -18.30 -3.60 -10.49
CA GLY A 222 -17.48 -4.79 -10.26
C GLY A 222 -16.50 -4.67 -9.11
N GLU A 223 -16.29 -3.48 -8.52
CA GLU A 223 -15.46 -3.30 -7.33
C GLU A 223 -16.20 -2.54 -6.25
N ARG A 224 -16.73 -3.26 -5.25
CA ARG A 224 -17.49 -2.67 -4.13
C ARG A 224 -16.62 -2.16 -2.99
N ALA A 225 -15.33 -2.55 -2.95
CA ALA A 225 -14.40 -2.15 -1.90
C ALA A 225 -12.97 -1.99 -2.43
N TYR A 226 -12.22 -3.07 -2.62
CA TYR A 226 -10.82 -3.07 -3.04
C TYR A 226 -10.40 -4.41 -3.66
N GLY A 227 -9.24 -4.43 -4.30
CA GLY A 227 -8.54 -5.65 -4.74
C GLY A 227 -9.06 -6.28 -6.04
N SER A 228 -9.99 -5.63 -6.75
CA SER A 228 -10.48 -6.13 -8.05
C SER A 228 -9.80 -5.45 -9.22
N PHE A 229 -9.48 -4.16 -9.08
CA PHE A 229 -8.94 -3.34 -10.15
C PHE A 229 -7.75 -2.51 -9.67
N CYS A 230 -7.06 -1.84 -10.62
CA CYS A 230 -5.92 -0.98 -10.38
C CYS A 230 -6.22 0.50 -10.68
N TYR A 231 -7.41 0.99 -10.30
CA TYR A 231 -7.74 2.41 -10.43
C TYR A 231 -7.18 3.24 -9.28
N ASP A 232 -6.93 4.54 -9.53
CA ASP A 232 -6.27 5.44 -8.57
C ASP A 232 -6.98 5.54 -7.21
N TYR A 233 -8.29 5.35 -7.14
CA TYR A 233 -9.01 5.38 -5.86
C TYR A 233 -8.61 4.25 -4.89
N THR A 234 -7.99 3.17 -5.38
CA THR A 234 -7.43 2.10 -4.54
C THR A 234 -5.91 2.07 -4.52
N ILE A 235 -5.22 2.45 -5.61
CA ILE A 235 -3.77 2.29 -5.69
C ILE A 235 -2.98 3.57 -5.43
N ARG A 236 -3.57 4.77 -5.59
CA ARG A 236 -2.93 6.03 -5.25
C ARG A 236 -3.24 6.40 -3.80
N THR A 237 -2.25 6.21 -2.95
CA THR A 237 -2.34 6.40 -1.51
C THR A 237 -1.69 7.72 -1.08
N PHE A 238 -1.73 8.00 0.21
CA PHE A 238 -0.94 9.08 0.80
C PHE A 238 0.21 8.50 1.63
N ALA A 239 1.28 9.25 1.72
CA ALA A 239 2.36 9.01 2.66
C ALA A 239 2.90 10.33 3.20
N ASN A 240 3.13 10.39 4.52
CA ASN A 240 3.80 11.47 5.20
C ASN A 240 5.10 10.94 5.80
N TYR A 241 6.24 11.45 5.34
CA TYR A 241 7.55 11.09 5.86
C TYR A 241 8.08 12.23 6.71
N ASN A 242 8.12 12.05 8.01
CA ASN A 242 8.57 13.05 8.97
C ASN A 242 9.97 12.71 9.48
N SER A 243 10.84 13.70 9.49
CA SER A 243 12.12 13.68 10.18
C SER A 243 12.62 15.12 10.37
N THR A 244 13.20 15.43 11.53
CA THR A 244 13.62 16.80 11.88
C THR A 244 14.75 17.38 11.04
N ASP A 245 15.39 16.58 10.21
CA ASP A 245 16.44 16.98 9.27
C ASP A 245 15.94 17.15 7.83
N LEU A 246 14.63 17.12 7.63
CA LEU A 246 13.97 17.39 6.36
C LEU A 246 13.01 18.56 6.49
N ASP A 247 12.99 19.43 5.48
CA ASP A 247 12.00 20.48 5.37
C ASP A 247 10.65 19.91 4.94
N SER A 248 9.57 20.43 5.54
CA SER A 248 8.22 20.07 5.15
C SER A 248 7.89 20.59 3.75
N LYS A 249 7.30 19.73 2.92
CA LYS A 249 6.83 20.08 1.58
C LYS A 249 5.88 19.04 1.01
N GLU A 250 5.12 19.41 0.02
CA GLU A 250 4.47 18.44 -0.86
C GLU A 250 5.48 17.94 -1.90
N PHE A 251 5.60 16.62 -2.03
CA PHE A 251 6.35 15.92 -3.07
C PHE A 251 5.34 15.42 -4.10
N ASP A 252 5.26 16.11 -5.23
CA ASP A 252 4.23 15.91 -6.28
C ASP A 252 4.63 14.92 -7.38
N LYS A 253 5.88 14.41 -7.34
CA LYS A 253 6.34 13.38 -8.28
C LYS A 253 5.85 12.01 -7.87
N GLN A 254 5.62 11.16 -8.86
CA GLN A 254 5.23 9.78 -8.62
C GLN A 254 6.34 8.99 -7.94
N VAL A 255 5.97 8.27 -6.86
CA VAL A 255 6.81 7.33 -6.14
C VAL A 255 6.05 6.03 -5.90
N SER A 256 6.77 4.96 -5.62
CA SER A 256 6.18 3.67 -5.26
C SER A 256 6.41 3.35 -3.79
N HIS A 257 5.54 2.53 -3.20
CA HIS A 257 5.75 2.03 -1.83
C HIS A 257 7.10 1.32 -1.65
N VAL A 258 7.61 0.67 -2.68
CA VAL A 258 8.93 0.02 -2.63
C VAL A 258 10.10 0.99 -2.44
N ASP A 259 9.88 2.31 -2.60
CA ASP A 259 10.92 3.33 -2.45
C ASP A 259 11.17 3.72 -0.99
N PHE A 260 10.23 3.46 -0.08
CA PHE A 260 10.36 3.92 1.30
C PHE A 260 11.45 3.17 2.07
N ILE A 261 11.66 1.87 1.80
CA ILE A 261 12.71 1.13 2.52
C ILE A 261 14.12 1.55 2.14
N PRO A 262 14.52 1.61 0.85
CA PRO A 262 15.83 2.15 0.52
C PRO A 262 16.00 3.60 0.99
N THR A 263 14.92 4.40 1.08
CA THR A 263 14.94 5.74 1.64
C THR A 263 15.27 5.73 3.15
N ILE A 264 14.60 4.87 3.92
CA ILE A 264 14.86 4.73 5.37
C ILE A 264 16.27 4.22 5.62
N LEU A 265 16.73 3.23 4.87
CA LEU A 265 18.08 2.67 4.99
C LEU A 265 19.14 3.73 4.70
N GLU A 266 19.02 4.49 3.61
CA GLU A 266 19.94 5.57 3.30
C GLU A 266 19.93 6.66 4.38
N HIS A 267 18.73 7.00 4.90
CA HIS A 267 18.58 7.99 5.97
C HIS A 267 19.25 7.55 7.29
N LEU A 268 19.30 6.25 7.55
CA LEU A 268 19.97 5.64 8.68
C LEU A 268 21.47 5.32 8.41
N GLU A 269 21.94 5.59 7.20
CA GLU A 269 23.28 5.22 6.72
C GLU A 269 23.54 3.70 6.74
N ILE A 270 22.47 2.89 6.65
CA ILE A 270 22.54 1.43 6.55
C ILE A 270 22.66 1.03 5.07
N LYS A 271 23.67 0.26 4.75
CA LYS A 271 23.92 -0.21 3.39
C LYS A 271 23.06 -1.41 3.04
N GLU A 272 22.59 -1.46 1.79
CA GLU A 272 21.94 -2.67 1.26
C GLU A 272 22.90 -3.87 1.34
N ASP A 273 22.35 -5.01 1.77
CA ASP A 273 23.09 -6.25 1.88
C ASP A 273 23.15 -6.97 0.52
N LYS A 274 24.34 -7.06 -0.05
CA LYS A 274 24.60 -7.66 -1.39
C LYS A 274 24.40 -9.17 -1.45
N ASN A 275 24.17 -9.84 -0.32
CA ASN A 275 23.84 -11.26 -0.27
C ASN A 275 22.36 -11.54 -0.59
N TYR A 276 21.55 -10.49 -0.62
CA TYR A 276 20.13 -10.56 -0.96
C TYR A 276 19.86 -9.95 -2.34
N GLU A 277 18.67 -10.21 -2.86
CA GLU A 277 18.20 -9.62 -4.11
C GLU A 277 18.15 -8.09 -3.98
N LYS A 278 18.58 -7.41 -5.05
CA LYS A 278 18.51 -5.95 -5.11
C LYS A 278 17.04 -5.48 -5.03
N MET A 279 16.79 -4.43 -4.27
CA MET A 279 15.48 -3.79 -4.21
C MET A 279 15.06 -3.21 -5.57
N ASP A 280 13.75 -3.21 -5.85
CA ASP A 280 13.17 -2.49 -7.00
C ASP A 280 13.04 -0.99 -6.70
N GLY A 281 12.88 -0.66 -5.42
CA GLY A 281 12.80 0.69 -4.92
C GLY A 281 14.10 1.47 -5.07
N VAL A 282 13.96 2.79 -5.10
CA VAL A 282 15.08 3.75 -5.07
C VAL A 282 14.90 4.69 -3.90
N SER A 283 16.01 5.14 -3.31
CA SER A 283 15.94 6.13 -2.24
C SER A 283 15.41 7.47 -2.75
N LEU A 284 14.52 8.05 -1.98
CA LEU A 284 13.91 9.36 -2.20
C LEU A 284 14.62 10.46 -1.37
N LEU A 285 15.64 10.10 -0.55
CA LEU A 285 16.20 10.99 0.44
C LEU A 285 16.78 12.27 -0.17
N ASN A 286 17.55 12.15 -1.25
CA ASN A 286 18.15 13.30 -1.93
C ASN A 286 17.08 14.17 -2.61
N ALA A 287 16.05 13.54 -3.19
CA ALA A 287 14.92 14.25 -3.77
C ALA A 287 14.08 14.99 -2.69
N MET A 288 13.93 14.40 -1.52
CA MET A 288 13.32 15.07 -0.36
C MET A 288 14.16 16.27 0.10
N LYS A 289 15.49 16.26 -0.08
CA LYS A 289 16.38 17.39 0.17
C LYS A 289 16.45 18.42 -0.96
N GLY A 290 15.69 18.20 -2.04
CA GLY A 290 15.56 19.16 -3.16
C GLY A 290 16.40 18.85 -4.39
N GLU A 291 17.07 17.70 -4.44
CA GLU A 291 17.75 17.26 -5.66
C GLU A 291 16.75 16.83 -6.74
N GLN A 292 17.20 16.81 -7.98
CA GLN A 292 16.40 16.40 -9.10
C GLN A 292 15.98 14.92 -8.96
N PHE A 293 14.69 14.66 -9.14
CA PHE A 293 14.11 13.30 -9.16
C PHE A 293 13.60 12.99 -10.56
N ASN A 294 14.09 11.90 -11.14
CA ASN A 294 13.60 11.38 -12.39
C ASN A 294 12.50 10.35 -12.11
N GLU A 295 11.29 10.65 -12.54
CA GLU A 295 10.18 9.70 -12.48
C GLU A 295 10.52 8.42 -13.23
N ARG A 296 9.98 7.32 -12.73
CA ARG A 296 10.05 6.00 -13.34
C ARG A 296 8.67 5.38 -13.42
N TYR A 297 8.52 4.38 -14.25
CA TYR A 297 7.29 3.60 -14.27
C TYR A 297 7.03 2.94 -12.93
N VAL A 298 5.78 2.96 -12.50
CA VAL A 298 5.33 2.25 -11.29
C VAL A 298 4.38 1.15 -11.71
N PHE A 299 4.58 -0.02 -11.14
CA PHE A 299 3.82 -1.23 -11.40
C PHE A 299 2.89 -1.56 -10.24
N THR A 300 1.67 -1.97 -10.55
CA THR A 300 0.67 -2.45 -9.59
C THR A 300 -0.05 -3.65 -10.16
N GLU A 301 -0.34 -4.66 -9.34
CA GLU A 301 -1.16 -5.80 -9.74
C GLU A 301 -2.12 -6.25 -8.63
N THR A 302 -3.25 -6.81 -9.03
CA THR A 302 -4.20 -7.44 -8.09
C THR A 302 -3.77 -8.85 -7.70
N GLY A 303 -2.98 -9.51 -8.55
CA GLY A 303 -2.45 -10.84 -8.33
C GLY A 303 -3.53 -11.91 -8.21
N ASN A 304 -3.92 -12.49 -9.31
CA ASN A 304 -4.74 -13.68 -9.30
C ASN A 304 -3.84 -14.92 -9.32
N PRO A 305 -3.85 -15.78 -8.29
CA PRO A 305 -3.08 -17.00 -8.34
C PRO A 305 -3.70 -17.94 -9.38
N LEU A 306 -3.08 -18.07 -10.52
CA LEU A 306 -3.33 -19.15 -11.50
C LEU A 306 -2.84 -20.50 -10.96
N ASN A 307 -3.14 -20.81 -9.71
CA ASN A 307 -2.66 -21.98 -9.04
C ASN A 307 -3.87 -22.89 -8.74
N GLU A 308 -3.78 -24.14 -9.07
CA GLU A 308 -4.81 -25.17 -8.91
C GLU A 308 -5.34 -25.30 -7.47
N GLN A 309 -4.61 -24.81 -6.47
CA GLN A 309 -4.97 -24.94 -5.06
C GLN A 309 -5.70 -23.70 -4.48
N ALA A 310 -5.75 -22.61 -5.21
CA ALA A 310 -6.48 -21.41 -4.79
C ALA A 310 -7.35 -20.96 -5.98
N PRO A 311 -8.67 -21.11 -5.89
CA PRO A 311 -9.56 -20.64 -6.96
C PRO A 311 -9.33 -19.13 -7.14
N PRO A 312 -9.27 -18.64 -8.38
CA PRO A 312 -9.15 -17.21 -8.64
C PRO A 312 -10.39 -16.51 -8.10
N LYS A 313 -10.24 -15.70 -7.05
CA LYS A 313 -11.34 -14.90 -6.52
C LYS A 313 -11.74 -13.76 -7.45
N LYS A 314 -10.77 -13.26 -8.23
CA LYS A 314 -10.92 -12.07 -9.07
C LYS A 314 -10.06 -12.19 -10.32
N PRO A 315 -10.43 -11.54 -11.44
CA PRO A 315 -9.54 -11.46 -12.58
C PRO A 315 -8.21 -10.78 -12.17
N ASN A 316 -7.10 -11.27 -12.69
CA ASN A 316 -5.83 -10.58 -12.51
C ASN A 316 -5.86 -9.30 -13.34
N THR A 317 -5.49 -8.21 -12.70
CA THR A 317 -5.39 -6.88 -13.33
C THR A 317 -4.02 -6.32 -12.99
N GLU A 318 -3.30 -5.88 -13.99
CA GLU A 318 -2.02 -5.21 -13.86
C GLU A 318 -2.15 -3.77 -14.35
N SER A 319 -1.34 -2.90 -13.78
CA SER A 319 -1.19 -1.55 -14.30
C SER A 319 0.26 -1.09 -14.30
N ILE A 320 0.58 -0.25 -15.27
CA ILE A 320 1.81 0.51 -15.31
C ILE A 320 1.47 1.98 -15.50
N ARG A 321 2.16 2.84 -14.77
CA ARG A 321 1.87 4.26 -14.82
C ARG A 321 3.09 5.17 -14.69
N THR A 322 2.92 6.39 -15.19
CA THR A 322 3.67 7.60 -14.86
C THR A 322 2.75 8.55 -14.10
N SER A 323 3.21 9.73 -13.70
CA SER A 323 2.33 10.77 -13.12
C SER A 323 1.22 11.24 -14.07
N GLN A 324 1.40 11.07 -15.37
CA GLN A 324 0.44 11.54 -16.39
C GLN A 324 -0.37 10.42 -17.02
N TRP A 325 0.22 9.26 -17.30
CA TRP A 325 -0.42 8.19 -18.04
C TRP A 325 -0.50 6.90 -17.25
N LYS A 326 -1.59 6.16 -17.44
CA LYS A 326 -1.76 4.82 -16.87
C LYS A 326 -2.36 3.87 -17.89
N LEU A 327 -1.71 2.73 -18.08
CA LEU A 327 -2.24 1.56 -18.77
C LEU A 327 -2.69 0.53 -17.74
N ILE A 328 -3.92 0.06 -17.86
CA ILE A 328 -4.45 -1.09 -17.13
C ILE A 328 -4.63 -2.25 -18.10
N TYR A 329 -4.18 -3.42 -17.71
CA TYR A 329 -4.38 -4.67 -18.43
C TYR A 329 -5.13 -5.66 -17.57
N ASN A 330 -6.20 -6.21 -18.09
CA ASN A 330 -7.01 -7.23 -17.45
C ASN A 330 -6.81 -8.58 -18.15
N GLU A 331 -6.06 -9.48 -17.51
CA GLU A 331 -5.76 -10.80 -18.06
C GLU A 331 -7.01 -11.65 -18.29
N TYR A 332 -8.05 -11.46 -17.46
CA TYR A 332 -9.25 -12.30 -17.50
C TYR A 332 -9.97 -12.24 -18.85
N ASP A 333 -10.11 -11.06 -19.43
CA ASP A 333 -10.82 -10.83 -20.69
C ASP A 333 -9.91 -10.25 -21.79
N ASN A 334 -8.61 -10.12 -21.51
CA ASN A 334 -7.60 -9.51 -22.37
C ASN A 334 -7.92 -8.05 -22.75
N SER A 335 -8.68 -7.35 -21.91
CA SER A 335 -8.99 -5.94 -22.12
C SER A 335 -7.83 -5.04 -21.68
N LYS A 336 -7.75 -3.87 -22.31
CA LYS A 336 -6.79 -2.83 -21.97
C LYS A 336 -7.50 -1.49 -21.86
N GLU A 337 -7.03 -0.68 -20.90
CA GLU A 337 -7.52 0.67 -20.70
C GLU A 337 -6.33 1.63 -20.63
N LEU A 338 -6.47 2.83 -21.19
CA LEU A 338 -5.44 3.87 -21.15
C LEU A 338 -6.06 5.17 -20.69
N TYR A 339 -5.45 5.81 -19.70
CA TYR A 339 -5.94 7.04 -19.09
C TYR A 339 -4.88 8.13 -19.05
N ASN A 340 -5.26 9.37 -19.35
CA ASN A 340 -4.48 10.56 -19.07
C ASN A 340 -4.87 11.09 -17.69
N LEU A 341 -4.16 10.70 -16.67
CA LEU A 341 -4.47 11.02 -15.25
C LEU A 341 -4.41 12.51 -14.92
N LYS A 342 -3.75 13.32 -15.78
CA LYS A 342 -3.69 14.77 -15.61
C LYS A 342 -5.00 15.43 -15.99
N ASP A 343 -5.62 14.98 -17.08
CA ASP A 343 -6.83 15.56 -17.64
C ASP A 343 -8.09 14.79 -17.17
N ASP A 344 -7.93 13.51 -16.85
CA ASP A 344 -8.97 12.59 -16.37
C ASP A 344 -8.52 11.84 -15.10
N PRO A 345 -8.40 12.50 -13.94
CA PRO A 345 -7.98 11.85 -12.69
C PRO A 345 -9.01 10.85 -12.14
N SER A 346 -10.22 10.82 -12.68
CA SER A 346 -11.29 9.88 -12.33
C SER A 346 -11.33 8.63 -13.20
N GLU A 347 -10.47 8.58 -14.24
CA GLU A 347 -10.33 7.44 -15.15
C GLU A 347 -11.66 7.05 -15.82
N GLU A 348 -12.38 8.05 -16.33
CA GLU A 348 -13.68 7.87 -16.97
C GLU A 348 -13.59 7.71 -18.50
N ASN A 349 -12.53 8.26 -19.13
CA ASN A 349 -12.35 8.31 -20.58
C ASN A 349 -11.20 7.38 -21.00
N ASN A 350 -11.52 6.19 -21.47
CA ASN A 350 -10.54 5.22 -21.97
C ASN A 350 -10.02 5.60 -23.36
N LEU A 351 -8.75 5.99 -23.45
CA LEU A 351 -8.08 6.46 -24.66
C LEU A 351 -7.30 5.35 -25.41
N ILE A 352 -7.59 4.08 -25.12
CA ILE A 352 -6.83 2.92 -25.61
C ILE A 352 -6.76 2.84 -27.15
N GLU A 353 -7.79 3.32 -27.84
CA GLU A 353 -7.86 3.32 -29.30
C GLU A 353 -7.38 4.64 -29.92
N GLU A 354 -7.16 5.67 -29.11
CA GLU A 354 -6.80 7.01 -29.59
C GLU A 354 -5.29 7.26 -29.50
N GLU A 355 -4.66 6.91 -28.36
CA GLU A 355 -3.26 7.22 -28.03
C GLU A 355 -2.32 6.01 -28.25
N LEU A 356 -2.22 5.56 -29.50
CA LEU A 356 -1.51 4.32 -29.86
C LEU A 356 -0.01 4.32 -29.51
N SER A 357 0.65 5.48 -29.58
CA SER A 357 2.09 5.60 -29.23
C SER A 357 2.33 5.37 -27.74
N ILE A 358 1.55 6.04 -26.88
CA ILE A 358 1.62 5.93 -25.42
C ILE A 358 1.23 4.51 -24.99
N LYS A 359 0.17 3.95 -25.57
CA LYS A 359 -0.22 2.55 -25.38
C LYS A 359 0.95 1.60 -25.65
N GLY A 360 1.63 1.77 -26.79
CA GLY A 360 2.75 0.92 -27.18
C GLY A 360 3.93 1.01 -26.20
N GLU A 361 4.28 2.22 -25.77
CA GLU A 361 5.34 2.46 -24.80
C GLU A 361 5.04 1.80 -23.45
N LEU A 362 3.87 2.09 -22.86
CA LEU A 362 3.48 1.55 -21.57
C LEU A 362 3.32 0.02 -21.62
N TRP A 363 2.74 -0.50 -22.70
CA TRP A 363 2.57 -1.94 -22.89
C TRP A 363 3.91 -2.69 -22.95
N ASN A 364 4.91 -2.15 -23.64
CA ASN A 364 6.24 -2.77 -23.68
C ASN A 364 6.90 -2.75 -22.31
N ASN A 365 6.85 -1.62 -21.60
CA ASN A 365 7.38 -1.55 -20.24
C ASN A 365 6.65 -2.49 -19.25
N LEU A 366 5.35 -2.67 -19.39
CA LEU A 366 4.60 -3.64 -18.58
C LEU A 366 5.06 -5.07 -18.86
N LYS A 367 5.22 -5.45 -20.14
CA LYS A 367 5.75 -6.77 -20.52
C LYS A 367 7.14 -7.03 -19.96
N ASP A 368 8.01 -6.02 -19.98
CA ASP A 368 9.38 -6.16 -19.44
C ASP A 368 9.36 -6.42 -17.92
N ILE A 369 8.46 -5.80 -17.18
CA ILE A 369 8.30 -6.03 -15.73
C ILE A 369 7.73 -7.43 -15.45
N LEU A 370 6.77 -7.87 -16.24
CA LEU A 370 6.12 -9.17 -16.08
C LEU A 370 7.02 -10.34 -16.53
N GLY A 371 7.99 -10.08 -17.41
CA GLY A 371 8.96 -11.09 -17.88
C GLY A 371 8.27 -12.29 -18.54
N ASP A 372 8.72 -13.49 -18.16
CA ASP A 372 8.18 -14.76 -18.66
C ASP A 372 6.77 -15.12 -18.15
N ARG A 373 6.15 -14.28 -17.33
CA ARG A 373 4.71 -14.41 -17.09
C ARG A 373 4.03 -14.15 -18.42
N THR A 374 3.54 -15.23 -19.02
CA THR A 374 2.97 -15.23 -20.37
C THR A 374 1.81 -14.24 -20.44
N ILE A 375 2.11 -13.04 -20.87
CA ILE A 375 1.14 -12.19 -21.50
C ILE A 375 1.00 -12.79 -22.90
N ASP A 376 -0.05 -13.52 -23.07
CA ASP A 376 -0.37 -14.11 -24.36
C ASP A 376 -0.87 -12.98 -25.25
N ASP A 377 -0.09 -12.64 -26.27
CA ASP A 377 -0.49 -11.68 -27.34
C ASP A 377 -1.63 -12.23 -28.20
N ASP A 378 -2.04 -13.49 -27.98
CA ASP A 378 -3.26 -14.05 -28.57
C ASP A 378 -4.50 -13.39 -27.92
N ASN A 379 -5.26 -12.67 -28.73
CA ASN A 379 -6.46 -11.92 -28.32
C ASN A 379 -7.62 -12.79 -27.78
N THR A 380 -7.38 -14.04 -27.46
CA THR A 380 -8.40 -14.93 -26.88
C THR A 380 -8.40 -14.80 -25.36
N PRO A 381 -9.50 -14.31 -24.74
CA PRO A 381 -9.62 -14.21 -23.29
C PRO A 381 -9.34 -15.53 -22.58
N LEU A 382 -8.64 -15.51 -21.46
CA LEU A 382 -8.29 -16.70 -20.65
C LEU A 382 -9.53 -17.51 -20.25
N SER A 383 -10.65 -16.84 -19.96
CA SER A 383 -11.94 -17.49 -19.70
C SER A 383 -12.43 -18.37 -20.85
N LYS A 384 -12.12 -18.01 -22.11
CA LYS A 384 -12.49 -18.80 -23.29
C LYS A 384 -11.51 -19.93 -23.58
N ARG A 385 -10.32 -19.91 -22.97
CA ARG A 385 -9.30 -20.97 -23.09
C ARG A 385 -9.48 -22.07 -22.05
N GLY A 386 -10.45 -21.93 -21.14
CA GLY A 386 -10.65 -22.88 -20.04
C GLY A 386 -9.56 -22.82 -18.97
N LEU A 387 -8.68 -21.80 -19.01
CA LEU A 387 -7.56 -21.64 -18.07
C LEU A 387 -7.95 -20.93 -16.78
N VAL A 388 -9.07 -20.21 -16.79
CA VAL A 388 -9.60 -19.46 -15.63
C VAL A 388 -11.10 -19.69 -15.56
N SER A 389 -11.58 -20.10 -14.40
CA SER A 389 -13.02 -20.07 -14.13
C SER A 389 -13.46 -18.64 -13.86
N PRO A 390 -14.66 -18.21 -14.28
CA PRO A 390 -15.22 -16.93 -13.87
C PRO A 390 -15.14 -16.81 -12.34
N PRO A 391 -14.83 -15.63 -11.79
CA PRO A 391 -14.82 -15.45 -10.35
C PRO A 391 -16.19 -15.80 -9.78
N ASP A 392 -16.21 -16.75 -8.85
CA ASP A 392 -17.41 -17.07 -8.10
C ASP A 392 -17.63 -15.96 -7.07
N PRO A 393 -18.72 -15.19 -7.18
CA PRO A 393 -19.01 -14.10 -6.25
C PRO A 393 -19.24 -14.58 -4.81
N SER A 394 -19.45 -15.89 -4.58
CA SER A 394 -19.66 -16.44 -3.23
C SER A 394 -18.38 -16.65 -2.42
N HIS A 395 -17.18 -16.65 -3.05
CA HIS A 395 -15.90 -16.92 -2.38
C HIS A 395 -15.15 -15.67 -1.89
N GLN A 396 -15.79 -14.52 -1.80
CA GLN A 396 -15.16 -13.27 -1.38
C GLN A 396 -15.18 -13.03 0.14
N LEU A 397 -15.57 -14.02 0.95
CA LEU A 397 -15.95 -13.81 2.35
C LEU A 397 -15.10 -14.55 3.40
N ASP A 398 -13.97 -15.16 3.03
CA ASP A 398 -13.08 -15.80 4.02
C ASP A 398 -11.73 -15.09 4.14
#